data_ef48c8fee8c091517aa9f900e39c5bc8
#
_entry.id   ef48c8fee8c091517aa9f900e39c5bc8
#
_cell.length_a   1.000
_cell.length_b   1.000
_cell.length_c   1.000
_cell.angle_alpha   90.00
_cell.angle_beta   90.00
_cell.angle_gamma   90.00
#
_symmetry.space_group_name_H-M   'P 1'
#
loop_
_entity.id
_entity.type
_entity.pdbx_description
1 polymer ?
#
loop_
_entity_poly.entity_id
_entity_poly.type
_entity_poly.pdbx_seq_one_letter_code
_entity_poly.pdbx_strand_id
1 'polypeptide(L)'
;MLATSMLLLSAALALHAPDPLVLRATSPDPHVADPAIAALRREGQPSVDVMLAAHERIARDAASEARFRAALDRVCRQADCIWSGLYWYTDLDEAKRVAVATHRPILSLRLLGDLGVEMSCANSRYFRTVLYPNREIAAYLRDHFVLHWSSERPVPAVTIDFGDGRVLHRTITGNSIHYLLDESGQPLDALPGLYAPAPFLAQLHEMVSLYDVWTHAPAKDREDRLRAYHDMQFRSARETKNPDDPEATVAARRARLQHSAHAWEASRLALSKSAGEAPMFGKISFGTNSIVRGALTIAERIVSGDDFSAIDENALALIREKRAPLHESAESLARAIESFRRTLAADTVQNEYILRPQIHQFFIDHPGMTLPYLNERVYTEVFLTPREDPWLGLRSDQTFTALTAEGVEQRRDTLPGR
;
A
#
# COMPACT_ATOMS: atom_id res chain seq x y z
N MET A 1 50.02 3.03 43.96
CA MET A 1 49.50 4.20 43.24
C MET A 1 49.52 3.85 41.75
N LEU A 2 48.42 3.36 41.26
CA LEU A 2 48.20 3.03 39.85
C LEU A 2 47.25 4.05 39.31
N ALA A 3 47.74 4.90 38.39
CA ALA A 3 46.95 5.91 37.69
C ALA A 3 46.25 5.24 36.53
N THR A 4 44.94 5.14 36.63
CA THR A 4 44.09 4.64 35.55
C THR A 4 43.81 5.80 34.56
N SER A 5 44.48 5.79 33.40
CA SER A 5 44.23 6.68 32.30
C SER A 5 42.92 6.28 31.64
N MET A 6 41.88 7.07 31.84
CA MET A 6 40.62 6.98 31.12
C MET A 6 40.81 7.64 29.74
N LEU A 7 40.99 6.83 28.70
CA LEU A 7 40.90 7.28 27.31
C LEU A 7 39.45 7.60 26.99
N LEU A 8 39.12 8.88 26.97
CA LEU A 8 37.91 9.42 26.35
C LEU A 8 38.06 9.27 24.84
N LEU A 9 37.40 8.26 24.29
CA LEU A 9 37.21 8.10 22.84
C LEU A 9 36.17 9.12 22.41
N SER A 10 36.64 10.35 22.10
CA SER A 10 35.82 11.34 21.38
C SER A 10 35.60 10.82 19.96
N ALA A 11 34.46 10.23 19.70
CA ALA A 11 33.99 10.04 18.34
C ALA A 11 33.76 11.42 17.71
N ALA A 12 34.79 11.97 17.08
CA ALA A 12 34.69 13.11 16.22
C ALA A 12 33.75 12.66 15.06
N LEU A 13 32.49 13.10 15.05
CA LEU A 13 31.67 13.12 13.86
C LEU A 13 32.41 13.98 12.86
N ALA A 14 33.18 13.34 11.99
CA ALA A 14 33.82 14.02 10.88
C ALA A 14 32.70 14.64 10.05
N LEU A 15 32.65 15.97 10.02
CA LEU A 15 31.81 16.80 9.15
C LEU A 15 32.26 16.56 7.69
N HIS A 16 31.97 15.38 7.15
CA HIS A 16 32.17 15.12 5.72
C HIS A 16 31.18 15.99 4.95
N ALA A 17 31.67 16.65 3.91
CA ALA A 17 30.80 17.34 2.97
C ALA A 17 29.73 16.36 2.46
N PRO A 18 28.50 16.83 2.17
CA PRO A 18 27.49 16.00 1.56
C PRO A 18 28.03 15.33 0.29
N ASP A 19 27.60 14.08 0.04
CA ASP A 19 27.98 13.35 -1.16
C ASP A 19 27.71 14.21 -2.42
N PRO A 20 28.66 14.35 -3.34
CA PRO A 20 28.49 15.13 -4.55
C PRO A 20 27.29 14.69 -5.41
N LEU A 21 26.93 13.41 -5.42
CA LEU A 21 25.73 12.91 -6.10
C LEU A 21 24.46 13.44 -5.45
N VAL A 22 24.40 13.48 -4.12
CA VAL A 22 23.24 14.02 -3.38
C VAL A 22 23.06 15.51 -3.66
N LEU A 23 24.15 16.29 -3.66
CA LEU A 23 24.11 17.71 -4.03
C LEU A 23 23.61 17.93 -5.44
N ARG A 24 24.04 17.09 -6.39
CA ARG A 24 23.59 17.17 -7.79
C ARG A 24 22.14 16.74 -7.93
N ALA A 25 21.70 15.71 -7.22
CA ALA A 25 20.31 15.22 -7.24
C ALA A 25 19.31 16.28 -6.74
N THR A 26 19.73 17.19 -5.85
CA THR A 26 18.92 18.29 -5.32
C THR A 26 19.06 19.60 -6.10
N SER A 27 19.74 19.57 -7.26
CA SER A 27 19.88 20.73 -8.15
C SER A 27 18.50 21.20 -8.68
N PRO A 28 18.28 22.51 -8.83
CA PRO A 28 17.10 23.03 -9.52
C PRO A 28 17.14 22.78 -11.04
N ASP A 29 18.31 22.46 -11.60
CA ASP A 29 18.47 22.13 -13.02
C ASP A 29 18.23 20.62 -13.25
N PRO A 30 17.18 20.24 -14.00
CA PRO A 30 16.89 18.84 -14.30
C PRO A 30 18.05 18.13 -15.04
N HIS A 31 18.81 18.84 -15.89
CA HIS A 31 19.96 18.26 -16.60
C HIS A 31 21.08 17.82 -15.65
N VAL A 32 21.15 18.43 -14.47
CA VAL A 32 22.09 18.05 -13.40
C VAL A 32 21.45 17.02 -12.47
N ALA A 33 20.18 17.19 -12.11
CA ALA A 33 19.49 16.36 -11.12
C ALA A 33 19.19 14.96 -11.65
N ASP A 34 18.64 14.82 -12.87
CA ASP A 34 18.18 13.55 -13.40
C ASP A 34 19.27 12.49 -13.52
N PRO A 35 20.47 12.79 -14.06
CA PRO A 35 21.55 11.81 -14.09
C PRO A 35 22.05 11.41 -12.69
N ALA A 36 22.03 12.34 -11.73
CA ALA A 36 22.44 12.05 -10.35
C ALA A 36 21.41 11.16 -9.63
N ILE A 37 20.13 11.45 -9.79
CA ILE A 37 19.05 10.58 -9.28
C ILE A 37 19.15 9.18 -9.89
N ALA A 38 19.38 9.08 -11.19
CA ALA A 38 19.56 7.79 -11.85
C ALA A 38 20.80 7.03 -11.34
N ALA A 39 21.87 7.73 -10.97
CA ALA A 39 23.05 7.14 -10.34
C ALA A 39 22.74 6.62 -8.93
N LEU A 40 22.11 7.44 -8.07
CA LEU A 40 21.70 7.06 -6.73
C LEU A 40 20.75 5.84 -6.75
N ARG A 41 19.83 5.79 -7.71
CA ARG A 41 18.93 4.64 -7.85
C ARG A 41 19.66 3.32 -8.10
N ARG A 42 20.78 3.31 -8.81
CA ARG A 42 21.58 2.10 -9.04
C ARG A 42 22.23 1.54 -7.77
N GLU A 43 22.38 2.37 -6.74
CA GLU A 43 22.94 1.98 -5.45
C GLU A 43 21.90 1.36 -4.50
N GLY A 44 20.60 1.57 -4.78
CA GLY A 44 19.51 1.00 -3.99
C GLY A 44 19.36 1.65 -2.60
N GLN A 45 19.00 0.86 -1.58
CA GLN A 45 18.76 1.36 -0.22
C GLN A 45 19.92 2.19 0.37
N PRO A 46 21.21 1.85 0.17
CA PRO A 46 22.32 2.67 0.68
C PRO A 46 22.27 4.14 0.23
N SER A 47 21.80 4.43 -0.98
CA SER A 47 21.68 5.80 -1.46
C SER A 47 20.64 6.61 -0.68
N VAL A 48 19.53 5.96 -0.28
CA VAL A 48 18.50 6.60 0.55
C VAL A 48 19.08 6.95 1.92
N ASP A 49 19.84 6.05 2.52
CA ASP A 49 20.48 6.27 3.83
C ASP A 49 21.48 7.43 3.77
N VAL A 50 22.28 7.51 2.71
CA VAL A 50 23.21 8.64 2.46
C VAL A 50 22.47 9.96 2.27
N MET A 51 21.36 9.96 1.51
CA MET A 51 20.53 11.15 1.34
C MET A 51 19.95 11.61 2.68
N LEU A 52 19.33 10.72 3.45
CA LEU A 52 18.74 11.05 4.74
C LEU A 52 19.79 11.60 5.73
N ALA A 53 20.98 11.03 5.76
CA ALA A 53 22.08 11.54 6.58
C ALA A 53 22.58 12.94 6.16
N ALA A 54 22.33 13.33 4.92
CA ALA A 54 22.69 14.65 4.39
C ALA A 54 21.58 15.72 4.55
N HIS A 55 20.36 15.32 4.92
CA HIS A 55 19.15 16.16 4.91
C HIS A 55 19.35 17.50 5.59
N GLU A 56 19.68 17.54 6.89
CA GLU A 56 19.82 18.78 7.66
C GLU A 56 20.89 19.74 7.11
N ARG A 57 21.89 19.20 6.38
CA ARG A 57 22.97 20.00 5.80
C ARG A 57 22.59 20.64 4.47
N ILE A 58 21.62 20.04 3.75
CA ILE A 58 21.20 20.47 2.40
C ILE A 58 19.90 21.27 2.48
N ALA A 59 18.94 20.82 3.24
CA ALA A 59 17.61 21.41 3.36
C ALA A 59 17.59 22.54 4.42
N ARG A 60 18.11 23.72 4.06
CA ARG A 60 18.29 24.84 4.99
C ARG A 60 17.17 25.87 4.96
N ASP A 61 16.35 25.83 3.93
CA ASP A 61 15.21 26.70 3.70
C ASP A 61 14.09 25.95 2.99
N ALA A 62 12.89 26.50 2.91
CA ALA A 62 11.73 25.86 2.33
C ALA A 62 11.94 25.41 0.86
N ALA A 63 12.71 26.16 0.08
CA ALA A 63 12.95 25.83 -1.31
C ALA A 63 13.94 24.65 -1.45
N SER A 64 15.01 24.63 -0.67
CA SER A 64 15.98 23.51 -0.63
C SER A 64 15.34 22.25 -0.02
N GLU A 65 14.50 22.40 1.01
CA GLU A 65 13.71 21.31 1.58
C GLU A 65 12.80 20.67 0.52
N ALA A 66 12.02 21.48 -0.21
CA ALA A 66 11.12 20.97 -1.24
C ALA A 66 11.89 20.21 -2.36
N ARG A 67 13.03 20.75 -2.80
CA ARG A 67 13.88 20.08 -3.80
C ARG A 67 14.48 18.78 -3.25
N PHE A 68 14.91 18.78 -1.99
CA PHE A 68 15.46 17.60 -1.35
C PHE A 68 14.41 16.49 -1.28
N ARG A 69 13.21 16.78 -0.76
CA ARG A 69 12.11 15.81 -0.69
C ARG A 69 11.74 15.27 -2.07
N ALA A 70 11.61 16.16 -3.07
CA ALA A 70 11.30 15.72 -4.43
C ALA A 70 12.39 14.80 -5.03
N ALA A 71 13.66 15.08 -4.78
CA ALA A 71 14.77 14.23 -5.22
C ALA A 71 14.75 12.87 -4.48
N LEU A 72 14.56 12.91 -3.17
CA LEU A 72 14.49 11.70 -2.34
C LEU A 72 13.31 10.80 -2.76
N ASP A 73 12.11 11.35 -2.97
CA ASP A 73 10.94 10.61 -3.42
C ASP A 73 11.18 9.93 -4.79
N ARG A 74 11.91 10.61 -5.68
CA ARG A 74 12.30 10.03 -6.97
C ARG A 74 13.33 8.91 -6.82
N VAL A 75 14.28 9.02 -5.89
CA VAL A 75 15.23 7.96 -5.58
C VAL A 75 14.52 6.78 -4.94
N CYS A 76 13.64 7.00 -3.99
CA CYS A 76 12.85 5.97 -3.33
C CYS A 76 11.81 5.30 -4.22
N ARG A 77 11.33 6.00 -5.28
CA ARG A 77 10.11 5.63 -6.01
C ARG A 77 8.88 5.54 -5.13
N GLN A 78 8.82 6.40 -4.12
CA GLN A 78 7.73 6.53 -3.18
C GLN A 78 7.60 8.00 -2.75
N ALA A 79 6.43 8.59 -2.80
CA ALA A 79 6.19 9.89 -2.22
C ALA A 79 6.24 9.82 -0.68
N ASP A 80 6.57 10.93 -0.03
CA ASP A 80 6.74 11.04 1.42
C ASP A 80 7.90 10.16 1.97
N CYS A 81 8.90 9.84 1.14
CA CYS A 81 10.01 8.94 1.49
C CYS A 81 10.85 9.44 2.69
N ILE A 82 10.89 10.73 2.93
CA ILE A 82 11.57 11.32 4.10
C ILE A 82 11.09 10.71 5.44
N TRP A 83 9.86 10.22 5.47
CA TRP A 83 9.25 9.61 6.65
C TRP A 83 9.47 8.10 6.76
N SER A 84 9.65 7.41 5.63
CA SER A 84 9.80 5.95 5.60
C SER A 84 11.24 5.49 5.43
N GLY A 85 12.03 6.20 4.64
CA GLY A 85 13.37 5.81 4.27
C GLY A 85 13.45 4.49 3.49
N LEU A 86 12.37 4.10 2.78
CA LEU A 86 12.28 2.83 2.07
C LEU A 86 12.60 3.00 0.58
N TYR A 87 13.50 2.17 0.07
CA TYR A 87 13.80 2.08 -1.35
C TYR A 87 12.93 1.03 -2.04
N TRP A 88 12.32 1.39 -3.18
CA TRP A 88 11.47 0.50 -3.95
C TRP A 88 12.02 0.26 -5.36
N TYR A 89 12.13 -1.00 -5.73
CA TYR A 89 12.34 -1.42 -7.11
C TYR A 89 11.03 -1.29 -7.88
N THR A 90 11.12 -0.91 -9.17
CA THR A 90 9.98 -0.86 -10.10
C THR A 90 10.13 -1.83 -11.27
N ASP A 91 11.27 -2.51 -11.33
CA ASP A 91 11.55 -3.62 -12.23
C ASP A 91 11.65 -4.90 -11.39
N LEU A 92 10.77 -5.87 -11.66
CA LEU A 92 10.71 -7.11 -10.89
C LEU A 92 11.95 -7.99 -11.12
N ASP A 93 12.55 -7.96 -12.31
CA ASP A 93 13.75 -8.76 -12.59
C ASP A 93 14.98 -8.15 -11.89
N GLU A 94 15.02 -6.84 -11.72
CA GLU A 94 16.03 -6.20 -10.87
C GLU A 94 15.83 -6.62 -9.39
N ALA A 95 14.58 -6.57 -8.89
CA ALA A 95 14.27 -7.02 -7.53
C ALA A 95 14.64 -8.48 -7.30
N LYS A 96 14.39 -9.38 -8.25
CA LYS A 96 14.80 -10.79 -8.18
C LYS A 96 16.32 -10.95 -8.09
N ARG A 97 17.09 -10.21 -8.91
CA ARG A 97 18.57 -10.26 -8.82
C ARG A 97 19.08 -9.88 -7.43
N VAL A 98 18.47 -8.85 -6.83
CA VAL A 98 18.84 -8.42 -5.48
C VAL A 98 18.37 -9.44 -4.44
N ALA A 99 17.19 -10.02 -4.60
CA ALA A 99 16.67 -11.06 -3.71
C ALA A 99 17.59 -12.28 -3.66
N VAL A 100 18.04 -12.76 -4.82
CA VAL A 100 19.04 -13.85 -4.91
C VAL A 100 20.35 -13.47 -4.23
N ALA A 101 20.86 -12.25 -4.45
CA ALA A 101 22.14 -11.80 -3.88
C ALA A 101 22.07 -11.59 -2.36
N THR A 102 20.89 -11.30 -1.80
CA THR A 102 20.72 -10.98 -0.38
C THR A 102 20.01 -12.08 0.42
N HIS A 103 19.54 -13.14 -0.25
CA HIS A 103 18.74 -14.23 0.33
C HIS A 103 17.51 -13.71 1.10
N ARG A 104 16.84 -12.70 0.54
CA ARG A 104 15.62 -12.10 1.11
C ARG A 104 14.44 -12.28 0.18
N PRO A 105 13.23 -12.50 0.72
CA PRO A 105 12.02 -12.54 -0.08
C PRO A 105 11.71 -11.16 -0.68
N ILE A 106 10.91 -11.15 -1.75
CA ILE A 106 10.41 -9.92 -2.34
C ILE A 106 9.03 -9.63 -1.77
N LEU A 107 8.83 -8.42 -1.24
CA LEU A 107 7.50 -7.89 -0.98
C LEU A 107 7.08 -7.02 -2.17
N SER A 108 6.17 -7.56 -2.99
CA SER A 108 5.73 -6.92 -4.24
C SER A 108 4.35 -6.30 -4.08
N LEU A 109 4.28 -4.97 -4.01
CA LEU A 109 3.02 -4.22 -3.98
C LEU A 109 2.46 -4.05 -5.40
N ARG A 110 1.20 -4.45 -5.62
CA ARG A 110 0.39 -4.11 -6.78
C ARG A 110 -0.65 -3.08 -6.41
N LEU A 111 -0.80 -2.03 -7.20
CA LEU A 111 -1.68 -0.91 -6.88
C LEU A 111 -2.26 -0.25 -8.15
N LEU A 112 -3.26 0.58 -7.98
CA LEU A 112 -3.73 1.50 -9.01
C LEU A 112 -3.04 2.85 -8.86
N GLY A 113 -2.53 3.38 -9.96
CA GLY A 113 -1.75 4.62 -9.99
C GLY A 113 -0.27 4.39 -9.68
N ASP A 114 0.39 5.36 -9.09
CA ASP A 114 1.84 5.39 -8.86
C ASP A 114 2.12 5.70 -7.39
N LEU A 115 2.99 4.90 -6.74
CA LEU A 115 3.36 5.08 -5.34
C LEU A 115 4.15 6.39 -5.11
N GLY A 116 4.80 6.91 -6.15
CA GLY A 116 5.60 8.13 -6.11
C GLY A 116 4.83 9.42 -6.29
N VAL A 117 3.49 9.38 -6.48
CA VAL A 117 2.68 10.60 -6.68
C VAL A 117 1.61 10.78 -5.61
N GLU A 118 1.26 12.04 -5.33
CA GLU A 118 0.27 12.39 -4.31
C GLU A 118 -1.11 11.80 -4.64
N MET A 119 -1.59 11.95 -5.87
CA MET A 119 -2.89 11.48 -6.33
C MET A 119 -2.84 10.01 -6.80
N SER A 120 -2.34 9.13 -5.95
CA SER A 120 -2.41 7.67 -6.11
C SER A 120 -3.70 7.10 -5.47
N CYS A 121 -3.92 5.78 -5.57
CA CYS A 121 -5.10 5.17 -4.94
C CYS A 121 -5.10 5.37 -3.42
N ALA A 122 -6.30 5.31 -2.81
CA ALA A 122 -6.47 5.58 -1.37
C ALA A 122 -5.55 4.70 -0.50
N ASN A 123 -5.48 3.39 -0.79
CA ASN A 123 -4.62 2.47 -0.03
C ASN A 123 -3.15 2.86 -0.12
N SER A 124 -2.63 3.21 -1.31
CA SER A 124 -1.22 3.59 -1.45
C SER A 124 -0.89 4.87 -0.69
N ARG A 125 -1.82 5.84 -0.64
CA ARG A 125 -1.67 7.04 0.19
C ARG A 125 -1.63 6.69 1.69
N TYR A 126 -2.47 5.76 2.14
CA TYR A 126 -2.47 5.31 3.53
C TYR A 126 -1.25 4.48 3.88
N PHE A 127 -0.75 3.63 2.97
CA PHE A 127 0.53 2.94 3.19
C PHE A 127 1.66 3.93 3.44
N ARG A 128 1.78 4.97 2.60
CA ARG A 128 2.79 6.02 2.73
C ARG A 128 2.63 6.91 3.96
N THR A 129 1.40 7.01 4.49
CA THR A 129 1.11 7.91 5.62
C THR A 129 1.10 7.19 6.96
N VAL A 130 0.73 5.90 6.99
CA VAL A 130 0.46 5.19 8.24
C VAL A 130 1.33 3.95 8.44
N LEU A 131 1.56 3.14 7.37
CA LEU A 131 2.34 1.92 7.51
C LEU A 131 3.85 2.16 7.36
N TYR A 132 4.25 2.73 6.22
CA TYR A 132 5.67 2.89 5.91
C TYR A 132 6.40 3.93 6.78
N PRO A 133 5.78 5.01 7.29
CA PRO A 133 6.39 5.89 8.27
C PRO A 133 6.50 5.28 9.68
N ASN A 134 5.74 4.22 9.99
CA ASN A 134 5.87 3.52 11.25
C ASN A 134 7.28 2.94 11.39
N ARG A 135 7.99 3.32 12.47
CA ARG A 135 9.42 3.02 12.64
C ARG A 135 9.72 1.53 12.66
N GLU A 136 8.87 0.76 13.34
CA GLU A 136 9.05 -0.68 13.47
C GLU A 136 8.78 -1.38 12.14
N ILE A 137 7.70 -1.00 11.44
CA ILE A 137 7.38 -1.52 10.10
C ILE A 137 8.46 -1.14 9.10
N ALA A 138 8.90 0.13 9.05
CA ALA A 138 9.94 0.58 8.13
C ALA A 138 11.25 -0.19 8.34
N ALA A 139 11.68 -0.35 9.59
CA ALA A 139 12.87 -1.13 9.93
C ALA A 139 12.70 -2.59 9.48
N TYR A 140 11.58 -3.22 9.81
CA TYR A 140 11.32 -4.61 9.47
C TYR A 140 11.27 -4.83 7.95
N LEU A 141 10.61 -3.95 7.21
CA LEU A 141 10.55 -4.00 5.74
C LEU A 141 11.94 -3.89 5.12
N ARG A 142 12.75 -2.93 5.57
CA ARG A 142 14.11 -2.70 5.06
C ARG A 142 15.04 -3.88 5.34
N ASP A 143 14.93 -4.48 6.51
CA ASP A 143 15.87 -5.49 6.97
C ASP A 143 15.53 -6.88 6.40
N HIS A 144 14.25 -7.18 6.17
CA HIS A 144 13.80 -8.53 5.81
C HIS A 144 13.33 -8.70 4.37
N PHE A 145 13.05 -7.61 3.62
CA PHE A 145 12.49 -7.72 2.27
C PHE A 145 13.29 -6.96 1.22
N VAL A 146 13.20 -7.41 -0.01
CA VAL A 146 13.45 -6.60 -1.20
C VAL A 146 12.10 -6.01 -1.61
N LEU A 147 11.98 -4.68 -1.57
CA LEU A 147 10.71 -4.01 -1.81
C LEU A 147 10.55 -3.71 -3.30
N HIS A 148 9.43 -4.16 -3.87
CA HIS A 148 9.06 -3.92 -5.25
C HIS A 148 7.62 -3.42 -5.34
N TRP A 149 7.34 -2.50 -6.28
CA TRP A 149 5.96 -2.18 -6.64
C TRP A 149 5.78 -2.04 -8.15
N SER A 150 4.55 -2.27 -8.60
CA SER A 150 4.14 -1.92 -9.96
C SER A 150 2.69 -1.46 -10.01
N SER A 151 2.41 -0.62 -10.99
CA SER A 151 1.06 -0.13 -11.28
C SER A 151 0.31 -1.14 -12.14
N GLU A 152 -0.94 -1.45 -11.77
CA GLU A 152 -1.82 -2.25 -12.61
C GLU A 152 -2.44 -1.40 -13.73
N ARG A 153 -2.83 -0.18 -13.40
CA ARG A 153 -3.34 0.84 -14.33
C ARG A 153 -3.48 2.20 -13.62
N PRO A 154 -3.76 3.30 -14.35
CA PRO A 154 -4.05 4.59 -13.74
C PRO A 154 -5.21 4.50 -12.75
N VAL A 155 -5.14 5.30 -11.69
CA VAL A 155 -6.23 5.44 -10.72
C VAL A 155 -7.25 6.45 -11.22
N PRO A 156 -8.57 6.15 -11.17
CA PRO A 156 -9.59 7.14 -11.49
C PRO A 156 -9.56 8.31 -10.51
N ALA A 157 -9.62 9.52 -11.04
CA ALA A 157 -9.71 10.74 -10.27
C ALA A 157 -11.07 11.42 -10.53
N VAL A 158 -11.62 12.07 -9.48
CA VAL A 158 -12.82 12.90 -9.57
C VAL A 158 -12.47 14.31 -9.12
N THR A 159 -13.00 15.27 -9.86
CA THR A 159 -12.95 16.69 -9.52
C THR A 159 -14.39 17.18 -9.35
N ILE A 160 -14.68 17.74 -8.18
CA ILE A 160 -15.96 18.38 -7.90
C ILE A 160 -15.73 19.87 -7.83
N ASP A 161 -16.27 20.58 -8.79
CA ASP A 161 -16.32 22.05 -8.80
C ASP A 161 -17.66 22.49 -8.20
N PHE A 162 -17.62 23.30 -7.15
CA PHE A 162 -18.81 23.80 -6.46
C PHE A 162 -19.38 25.07 -7.11
N GLY A 163 -18.75 25.58 -8.18
CA GLY A 163 -19.20 26.76 -8.89
C GLY A 163 -18.98 28.11 -8.18
N ASP A 164 -18.34 28.09 -7.02
CA ASP A 164 -18.02 29.28 -6.21
C ASP A 164 -16.50 29.48 -6.03
N GLY A 165 -15.71 28.80 -6.85
CA GLY A 165 -14.23 28.81 -6.78
C GLY A 165 -13.64 27.72 -5.88
N ARG A 166 -14.45 26.98 -5.14
CA ARG A 166 -13.98 25.80 -4.39
C ARG A 166 -13.97 24.58 -5.28
N VAL A 167 -12.85 23.84 -5.25
CA VAL A 167 -12.68 22.61 -6.02
C VAL A 167 -12.15 21.52 -5.08
N LEU A 168 -12.69 20.31 -5.24
CA LEU A 168 -12.27 19.14 -4.48
C LEU A 168 -11.75 18.05 -5.44
N HIS A 169 -10.49 17.66 -5.28
CA HIS A 169 -9.89 16.55 -6.01
C HIS A 169 -9.80 15.30 -5.14
N ARG A 170 -10.20 14.15 -5.66
CA ARG A 170 -10.14 12.85 -4.99
C ARG A 170 -9.84 11.74 -5.99
N THR A 171 -9.37 10.60 -5.47
CA THR A 171 -9.32 9.33 -6.21
C THR A 171 -10.41 8.39 -5.70
N ILE A 172 -10.87 7.45 -6.52
CA ILE A 172 -12.13 6.73 -6.20
C ILE A 172 -11.88 5.30 -5.71
N THR A 173 -10.71 4.71 -5.95
CA THR A 173 -10.47 3.30 -5.65
C THR A 173 -9.31 3.09 -4.69
N GLY A 174 -9.33 1.94 -3.97
CA GLY A 174 -8.30 1.51 -3.04
C GLY A 174 -7.85 0.07 -3.27
N ASN A 175 -7.85 -0.44 -4.51
CA ASN A 175 -7.43 -1.82 -4.78
C ASN A 175 -5.90 -1.92 -4.83
N SER A 176 -5.34 -2.64 -3.87
CA SER A 176 -3.91 -2.90 -3.76
C SER A 176 -3.67 -4.19 -3.00
N ILE A 177 -2.53 -4.82 -3.23
CA ILE A 177 -2.15 -6.08 -2.59
C ILE A 177 -0.64 -6.17 -2.48
N HIS A 178 -0.14 -6.64 -1.33
CA HIS A 178 1.25 -7.00 -1.14
C HIS A 178 1.41 -8.50 -1.33
N TYR A 179 2.22 -8.92 -2.28
CA TYR A 179 2.58 -10.32 -2.49
C TYR A 179 3.92 -10.62 -1.82
N LEU A 180 3.99 -11.71 -1.09
CA LEU A 180 5.24 -12.35 -0.74
C LEU A 180 5.69 -13.22 -1.91
N LEU A 181 6.89 -12.95 -2.43
CA LEU A 181 7.49 -13.77 -3.48
C LEU A 181 8.83 -14.33 -3.00
N ASP A 182 9.18 -15.52 -3.50
CA ASP A 182 10.55 -15.99 -3.38
C ASP A 182 11.49 -15.27 -4.38
N GLU A 183 12.76 -15.61 -4.39
CA GLU A 183 13.77 -14.98 -5.26
C GLU A 183 13.52 -15.21 -6.74
N SER A 184 12.78 -16.27 -7.10
CA SER A 184 12.40 -16.55 -8.49
C SER A 184 11.19 -15.74 -8.96
N GLY A 185 10.46 -15.14 -8.00
CA GLY A 185 9.19 -14.44 -8.22
C GLY A 185 7.96 -15.36 -8.09
N GLN A 186 8.13 -16.58 -7.54
CA GLN A 186 7.01 -17.45 -7.18
C GLN A 186 6.24 -16.85 -6.02
N PRO A 187 4.91 -16.65 -6.14
CA PRO A 187 4.10 -16.15 -5.03
C PRO A 187 3.96 -17.22 -3.93
N LEU A 188 4.18 -16.79 -2.69
CA LEU A 188 4.07 -17.62 -1.49
C LEU A 188 2.89 -17.21 -0.60
N ASP A 189 2.53 -15.94 -0.55
CA ASP A 189 1.38 -15.42 0.21
C ASP A 189 0.98 -14.03 -0.31
N ALA A 190 -0.12 -13.48 0.21
CA ALA A 190 -0.57 -12.15 -0.16
C ALA A 190 -1.43 -11.47 0.93
N LEU A 191 -1.27 -10.15 1.07
CA LEU A 191 -2.06 -9.29 1.94
C LEU A 191 -2.89 -8.31 1.10
N PRO A 192 -4.21 -8.52 0.94
CA PRO A 192 -5.07 -7.64 0.18
C PRO A 192 -5.45 -6.38 0.98
N GLY A 193 -5.40 -5.22 0.35
CA GLY A 193 -5.92 -3.97 0.92
C GLY A 193 -5.07 -3.36 2.02
N LEU A 194 -5.73 -2.60 2.89
CA LEU A 194 -5.11 -1.84 3.97
C LEU A 194 -5.28 -2.57 5.30
N TYR A 195 -4.21 -2.61 6.09
CA TYR A 195 -4.15 -3.15 7.44
C TYR A 195 -3.80 -2.05 8.44
N ALA A 196 -4.23 -2.19 9.68
CA ALA A 196 -3.69 -1.43 10.80
C ALA A 196 -2.22 -1.82 11.07
N PRO A 197 -1.40 -0.93 11.66
CA PRO A 197 0.04 -1.16 11.81
C PRO A 197 0.41 -2.47 12.53
N ALA A 198 -0.19 -2.73 13.69
CA ALA A 198 0.15 -3.93 14.47
C ALA A 198 -0.21 -5.24 13.75
N PRO A 199 -1.43 -5.42 13.20
CA PRO A 199 -1.76 -6.58 12.37
C PRO A 199 -0.87 -6.69 11.12
N PHE A 200 -0.54 -5.58 10.46
CA PHE A 200 0.35 -5.61 9.29
C PHE A 200 1.73 -6.15 9.66
N LEU A 201 2.32 -5.65 10.75
CA LEU A 201 3.62 -6.12 11.23
C LEU A 201 3.58 -7.61 11.59
N ALA A 202 2.53 -8.07 12.28
CA ALA A 202 2.35 -9.48 12.60
C ALA A 202 2.32 -10.35 11.33
N GLN A 203 1.62 -9.90 10.28
CA GLN A 203 1.60 -10.61 9.00
C GLN A 203 2.96 -10.60 8.29
N LEU A 204 3.74 -9.52 8.40
CA LEU A 204 5.11 -9.50 7.86
C LEU A 204 6.01 -10.53 8.56
N HIS A 205 5.88 -10.70 9.88
CA HIS A 205 6.60 -11.74 10.62
C HIS A 205 6.22 -13.15 10.15
N GLU A 206 4.92 -13.41 9.94
CA GLU A 206 4.46 -14.68 9.40
C GLU A 206 4.98 -14.93 7.98
N MET A 207 5.01 -13.92 7.13
CA MET A 207 5.56 -14.00 5.77
C MET A 207 7.05 -14.38 5.77
N VAL A 208 7.86 -13.79 6.64
CA VAL A 208 9.28 -14.16 6.78
C VAL A 208 9.41 -15.60 7.25
N SER A 209 8.62 -16.01 8.25
CA SER A 209 8.59 -17.39 8.73
C SER A 209 8.19 -18.39 7.64
N LEU A 210 7.21 -18.05 6.83
CA LEU A 210 6.79 -18.87 5.68
C LEU A 210 7.92 -19.00 4.64
N TYR A 211 8.60 -17.88 4.33
CA TYR A 211 9.73 -17.88 3.41
C TYR A 211 10.88 -18.76 3.93
N ASP A 212 11.19 -18.71 5.22
CA ASP A 212 12.19 -19.57 5.83
C ASP A 212 11.81 -21.05 5.71
N VAL A 213 10.57 -21.41 5.98
CA VAL A 213 10.05 -22.79 5.78
C VAL A 213 10.15 -23.21 4.32
N TRP A 214 9.81 -22.31 3.39
CA TRP A 214 9.87 -22.56 1.95
C TRP A 214 11.28 -22.82 1.48
N THR A 215 12.24 -21.97 1.84
CA THR A 215 13.64 -22.06 1.37
C THR A 215 14.36 -23.28 1.92
N HIS A 216 14.10 -23.67 3.17
CA HIS A 216 14.71 -24.82 3.82
C HIS A 216 14.01 -26.16 3.51
N ALA A 217 12.81 -26.14 2.90
CA ALA A 217 12.13 -27.36 2.52
C ALA A 217 12.79 -28.02 1.31
N PRO A 218 12.87 -29.38 1.26
CA PRO A 218 13.24 -30.10 0.06
C PRO A 218 12.33 -29.68 -1.10
N ALA A 219 12.89 -29.48 -2.31
CA ALA A 219 12.12 -28.98 -3.45
C ALA A 219 10.84 -29.80 -3.74
N LYS A 220 10.90 -31.12 -3.57
CA LYS A 220 9.75 -32.02 -3.78
C LYS A 220 8.61 -31.82 -2.77
N ASP A 221 8.87 -31.23 -1.60
CA ASP A 221 7.90 -31.08 -0.51
C ASP A 221 7.37 -29.63 -0.41
N ARG A 222 7.92 -28.70 -1.17
CA ARG A 222 7.62 -27.25 -1.05
C ARG A 222 6.16 -26.94 -1.31
N GLU A 223 5.63 -27.42 -2.41
CA GLU A 223 4.23 -27.16 -2.81
C GLU A 223 3.23 -27.77 -1.83
N ASP A 224 3.48 -28.98 -1.33
CA ASP A 224 2.61 -29.60 -0.32
C ASP A 224 2.63 -28.82 0.99
N ARG A 225 3.78 -28.32 1.41
CA ARG A 225 3.90 -27.49 2.62
C ARG A 225 3.22 -26.12 2.44
N LEU A 226 3.39 -25.48 1.29
CA LEU A 226 2.72 -24.22 0.98
C LEU A 226 1.20 -24.41 0.99
N ARG A 227 0.71 -25.46 0.36
CA ARG A 227 -0.72 -25.81 0.35
C ARG A 227 -1.25 -26.06 1.76
N ALA A 228 -0.51 -26.80 2.59
CA ALA A 228 -0.90 -27.06 3.99
C ALA A 228 -0.95 -25.76 4.82
N TYR A 229 0.00 -24.84 4.62
CA TYR A 229 -0.04 -23.51 5.23
C TYR A 229 -1.32 -22.76 4.85
N HIS A 230 -1.64 -22.68 3.57
CA HIS A 230 -2.84 -21.96 3.11
C HIS A 230 -4.15 -22.62 3.58
N ASP A 231 -4.20 -23.94 3.65
CA ASP A 231 -5.36 -24.67 4.21
C ASP A 231 -5.56 -24.36 5.71
N MET A 232 -4.46 -24.29 6.47
CA MET A 232 -4.50 -23.89 7.88
C MET A 232 -5.00 -22.45 8.04
N GLN A 233 -4.45 -21.50 7.29
CA GLN A 233 -4.85 -20.09 7.34
C GLN A 233 -6.31 -19.89 6.91
N PHE A 234 -6.75 -20.60 5.86
CA PHE A 234 -8.13 -20.57 5.40
C PHE A 234 -9.10 -21.04 6.48
N ARG A 235 -8.79 -22.14 7.17
CA ARG A 235 -9.63 -22.68 8.26
C ARG A 235 -9.65 -21.74 9.46
N SER A 236 -8.51 -21.27 9.90
CA SER A 236 -8.40 -20.34 11.03
C SER A 236 -9.22 -19.07 10.83
N ALA A 237 -9.16 -18.46 9.64
CA ALA A 237 -9.94 -17.27 9.31
C ALA A 237 -11.47 -17.55 9.34
N ARG A 238 -11.90 -18.74 8.94
CA ARG A 238 -13.31 -19.15 8.97
C ARG A 238 -13.82 -19.36 10.39
N GLU A 239 -13.05 -20.03 11.23
CA GLU A 239 -13.42 -20.29 12.63
C GLU A 239 -13.56 -18.98 13.41
N THR A 240 -12.67 -18.01 13.18
CA THR A 240 -12.73 -16.70 13.85
C THR A 240 -13.95 -15.88 13.40
N LYS A 241 -14.36 -16.00 12.14
CA LYS A 241 -15.41 -15.16 11.56
C LYS A 241 -16.81 -15.51 12.02
N ASN A 242 -17.15 -16.77 12.02
CA ASN A 242 -18.50 -17.23 12.40
C ASN A 242 -18.49 -18.73 12.76
N PRO A 243 -18.64 -19.08 14.03
CA PRO A 243 -18.79 -20.48 14.42
C PRO A 243 -20.07 -21.13 13.88
N ASP A 244 -21.08 -20.33 13.48
CA ASP A 244 -22.42 -20.85 13.16
C ASP A 244 -22.73 -20.95 11.65
N ASP A 245 -22.03 -20.25 10.72
CA ASP A 245 -22.28 -20.37 9.27
C ASP A 245 -21.08 -20.04 8.37
N PRO A 246 -20.22 -21.01 8.06
CA PRO A 246 -19.03 -20.80 7.24
C PRO A 246 -19.26 -20.89 5.72
N GLU A 247 -20.23 -21.69 5.24
CA GLU A 247 -20.35 -21.99 3.81
C GLU A 247 -21.27 -21.04 3.04
N ALA A 248 -22.31 -20.54 3.69
CA ALA A 248 -23.31 -19.68 3.04
C ALA A 248 -22.72 -18.37 2.49
N THR A 249 -21.72 -17.80 3.14
CA THR A 249 -21.16 -16.51 2.73
C THR A 249 -20.28 -16.61 1.48
N VAL A 250 -19.45 -17.65 1.35
CA VAL A 250 -18.58 -17.84 0.18
C VAL A 250 -19.37 -18.37 -1.00
N ALA A 251 -20.28 -19.35 -0.77
CA ALA A 251 -21.15 -19.89 -1.82
C ALA A 251 -22.15 -18.84 -2.33
N ALA A 252 -22.76 -18.05 -1.44
CA ALA A 252 -23.66 -16.96 -1.82
C ALA A 252 -22.93 -15.85 -2.60
N ARG A 253 -21.67 -15.55 -2.25
CA ARG A 253 -20.86 -14.58 -2.98
C ARG A 253 -20.44 -15.13 -4.35
N ARG A 254 -20.03 -16.41 -4.44
CA ARG A 254 -19.72 -17.10 -5.70
C ARG A 254 -20.94 -17.14 -6.63
N ALA A 255 -22.12 -17.43 -6.10
CA ALA A 255 -23.37 -17.40 -6.85
C ALA A 255 -23.76 -15.99 -7.33
N ARG A 256 -23.51 -14.95 -6.52
CA ARG A 256 -23.72 -13.54 -6.92
C ARG A 256 -22.74 -13.11 -8.00
N LEU A 257 -21.49 -13.53 -7.95
CA LEU A 257 -20.49 -13.30 -8.98
C LEU A 257 -20.83 -13.95 -10.33
N GLN A 258 -21.58 -15.07 -10.28
CA GLN A 258 -22.03 -15.77 -11.50
C GLN A 258 -23.31 -15.20 -12.13
N HIS A 259 -24.10 -14.40 -11.40
CA HIS A 259 -25.46 -14.07 -11.81
C HIS A 259 -25.81 -12.59 -11.93
N SER A 260 -24.94 -11.65 -11.52
CA SER A 260 -25.36 -10.26 -11.57
C SER A 260 -24.25 -9.25 -11.85
N ALA A 261 -24.64 -8.24 -12.51
CA ALA A 261 -24.07 -6.92 -12.66
C ALA A 261 -22.83 -6.65 -11.80
N HIS A 262 -21.72 -7.23 -12.21
CA HIS A 262 -20.39 -7.06 -11.59
C HIS A 262 -20.06 -5.58 -11.29
N ALA A 263 -20.54 -4.65 -12.11
CA ALA A 263 -20.35 -3.23 -11.96
C ALA A 263 -20.87 -2.66 -10.64
N TRP A 264 -22.05 -3.09 -10.17
CA TRP A 264 -22.64 -2.59 -8.92
C TRP A 264 -21.87 -3.08 -7.68
N GLU A 265 -21.49 -4.34 -7.65
CA GLU A 265 -20.73 -4.90 -6.53
C GLU A 265 -19.27 -4.39 -6.50
N ALA A 266 -18.63 -4.25 -7.67
CA ALA A 266 -17.31 -3.66 -7.81
C ALA A 266 -17.31 -2.18 -7.37
N SER A 267 -18.33 -1.41 -7.77
CA SER A 267 -18.52 -0.02 -7.35
C SER A 267 -18.69 0.09 -5.82
N ARG A 268 -19.49 -0.79 -5.20
CA ARG A 268 -19.65 -0.81 -3.74
C ARG A 268 -18.36 -1.20 -3.00
N LEU A 269 -17.60 -2.14 -3.54
CA LEU A 269 -16.32 -2.56 -2.96
C LEU A 269 -15.27 -1.45 -3.11
N ALA A 270 -15.22 -0.78 -4.27
CA ALA A 270 -14.36 0.36 -4.49
C ALA A 270 -14.69 1.53 -3.54
N LEU A 271 -15.97 1.80 -3.32
CA LEU A 271 -16.44 2.84 -2.40
C LEU A 271 -16.16 2.48 -0.93
N SER A 272 -16.27 1.21 -0.53
CA SER A 272 -15.99 0.79 0.85
C SER A 272 -14.51 0.88 1.20
N LYS A 273 -13.62 0.72 0.21
CA LYS A 273 -12.16 0.75 0.40
C LYS A 273 -11.58 2.17 0.42
N SER A 274 -12.31 3.17 -0.09
CA SER A 274 -11.91 4.57 0.01
C SER A 274 -12.46 5.24 1.26
N ALA A 275 -12.24 4.62 2.42
CA ALA A 275 -12.88 5.01 3.67
C ALA A 275 -12.68 6.48 4.09
N GLY A 276 -11.57 7.13 3.70
CA GLY A 276 -11.40 8.57 3.83
C GLY A 276 -12.28 9.39 2.88
N GLU A 277 -12.78 8.78 1.83
CA GLU A 277 -13.61 9.41 0.79
C GLU A 277 -15.07 8.90 0.80
N ALA A 278 -15.33 7.77 1.48
CA ALA A 278 -16.65 7.15 1.60
C ALA A 278 -17.76 8.08 2.12
N PRO A 279 -17.55 8.98 3.10
CA PRO A 279 -18.60 9.89 3.55
C PRO A 279 -19.10 10.83 2.45
N MET A 280 -18.24 11.21 1.51
CA MET A 280 -18.60 12.06 0.39
C MET A 280 -19.42 11.27 -0.65
N PHE A 281 -18.96 10.09 -1.02
CA PHE A 281 -19.65 9.23 -2.01
C PHE A 281 -20.91 8.57 -1.43
N GLY A 282 -20.94 8.27 -0.13
CA GLY A 282 -22.13 7.78 0.55
C GLY A 282 -23.28 8.78 0.57
N LYS A 283 -23.00 10.09 0.50
CA LYS A 283 -24.02 11.13 0.30
C LYS A 283 -24.48 11.27 -1.14
N ILE A 284 -23.61 10.92 -2.10
CA ILE A 284 -23.90 10.98 -3.53
C ILE A 284 -24.54 9.67 -4.00
N SER A 285 -24.12 8.53 -3.46
CA SER A 285 -24.64 7.20 -3.78
C SER A 285 -25.62 6.75 -2.70
N PHE A 286 -26.87 6.62 -3.05
CA PHE A 286 -27.99 6.23 -2.20
C PHE A 286 -27.71 5.05 -1.26
N GLY A 287 -27.74 5.28 0.05
CA GLY A 287 -27.90 4.27 1.08
C GLY A 287 -26.63 3.84 1.81
N THR A 288 -26.77 3.81 3.12
CA THR A 288 -25.78 3.32 4.09
C THR A 288 -25.29 1.92 3.74
N ASN A 289 -23.99 1.81 3.46
CA ASN A 289 -23.30 0.59 3.10
C ASN A 289 -23.47 -0.51 4.18
N SER A 290 -24.28 -1.53 3.88
CA SER A 290 -24.46 -2.70 4.76
C SER A 290 -23.15 -3.50 4.96
N ILE A 291 -22.21 -3.44 4.00
CA ILE A 291 -20.90 -4.09 4.08
C ILE A 291 -20.01 -3.39 5.10
N VAL A 292 -19.94 -2.05 5.06
CA VAL A 292 -19.16 -1.27 6.04
C VAL A 292 -19.74 -1.46 7.44
N ARG A 293 -21.06 -1.50 7.57
CA ARG A 293 -21.72 -1.75 8.86
C ARG A 293 -21.43 -3.17 9.39
N GLY A 294 -21.45 -4.19 8.52
CA GLY A 294 -21.08 -5.56 8.88
C GLY A 294 -19.63 -5.69 9.33
N ALA A 295 -18.69 -5.07 8.59
CA ALA A 295 -17.28 -5.06 8.95
C ALA A 295 -17.02 -4.28 10.26
N LEU A 296 -17.69 -3.17 10.49
CA LEU A 296 -17.62 -2.42 11.75
C LEU A 296 -18.14 -3.25 12.93
N THR A 297 -19.25 -3.95 12.78
CA THR A 297 -19.81 -4.80 13.85
C THR A 297 -18.88 -5.99 14.16
N ILE A 298 -18.20 -6.55 13.16
CA ILE A 298 -17.20 -7.60 13.35
C ILE A 298 -15.94 -6.99 13.98
N ALA A 299 -15.49 -5.85 13.51
CA ALA A 299 -14.34 -5.15 14.07
C ALA A 299 -14.57 -4.82 15.55
N GLU A 300 -15.73 -4.30 15.93
CA GLU A 300 -16.08 -4.01 17.33
C GLU A 300 -16.03 -5.26 18.23
N ARG A 301 -16.27 -6.47 17.70
CA ARG A 301 -16.15 -7.74 18.43
C ARG A 301 -14.74 -8.30 18.51
N ILE A 302 -13.95 -8.12 17.43
CA ILE A 302 -12.57 -8.68 17.33
C ILE A 302 -11.56 -7.69 17.94
N VAL A 303 -11.82 -6.40 17.82
CA VAL A 303 -10.95 -5.32 18.27
C VAL A 303 -11.31 -4.92 19.70
N SER A 304 -10.94 -5.73 20.64
CA SER A 304 -10.98 -5.37 22.06
C SER A 304 -9.61 -4.84 22.50
N GLY A 305 -9.31 -3.56 22.20
CA GLY A 305 -8.10 -2.90 22.68
C GLY A 305 -7.70 -1.69 21.83
N ASP A 306 -7.19 -0.65 22.50
CA ASP A 306 -6.73 0.58 21.87
C ASP A 306 -5.51 0.37 20.94
N ASP A 307 -4.75 -0.71 21.12
CA ASP A 307 -3.50 -0.97 20.40
C ASP A 307 -3.68 -1.50 18.97
N PHE A 308 -4.83 -2.13 18.66
CA PHE A 308 -5.06 -2.76 17.37
C PHE A 308 -4.90 -1.79 16.18
N SER A 309 -5.42 -0.57 16.30
CA SER A 309 -5.34 0.47 15.27
C SER A 309 -4.51 1.67 15.71
N ALA A 310 -3.58 1.48 16.64
CA ALA A 310 -2.66 2.53 17.07
C ALA A 310 -1.81 3.02 15.89
N ILE A 311 -1.64 4.33 15.83
CA ILE A 311 -0.83 5.02 14.81
C ILE A 311 0.38 5.59 15.54
N ASP A 312 1.60 5.32 15.06
CA ASP A 312 2.81 5.79 15.70
C ASP A 312 3.05 7.30 15.51
N GLU A 313 3.98 7.87 16.28
CA GLU A 313 4.24 9.31 16.29
C GLU A 313 4.77 9.84 14.96
N ASN A 314 5.53 9.06 14.17
CA ASN A 314 5.97 9.48 12.85
C ASN A 314 4.79 9.61 11.88
N ALA A 315 3.90 8.62 11.86
CA ALA A 315 2.70 8.67 11.05
C ALA A 315 1.76 9.80 11.50
N LEU A 316 1.61 10.02 12.82
CA LEU A 316 0.85 11.15 13.36
C LEU A 316 1.47 12.50 12.97
N ALA A 317 2.81 12.61 12.97
CA ALA A 317 3.49 13.83 12.54
C ALA A 317 3.25 14.12 11.06
N LEU A 318 3.32 13.09 10.19
CA LEU A 318 3.01 13.23 8.77
C LEU A 318 1.53 13.60 8.53
N ILE A 319 0.59 13.01 9.28
CA ILE A 319 -0.83 13.38 9.22
C ILE A 319 -1.03 14.86 9.58
N ARG A 320 -0.37 15.34 10.65
CA ARG A 320 -0.42 16.75 11.05
C ARG A 320 0.17 17.65 9.96
N GLU A 321 1.32 17.28 9.37
CA GLU A 321 1.95 18.02 8.28
C GLU A 321 1.00 18.16 7.07
N LYS A 322 0.41 17.04 6.61
CA LYS A 322 -0.52 17.04 5.46
C LYS A 322 -1.81 17.84 5.72
N ARG A 323 -2.24 17.94 6.96
CA ARG A 323 -3.47 18.68 7.34
C ARG A 323 -3.22 20.13 7.77
N ALA A 324 -1.98 20.51 7.98
CA ALA A 324 -1.62 21.88 8.40
C ALA A 324 -2.23 22.99 7.52
N PRO A 325 -2.29 22.85 6.17
CA PRO A 325 -2.92 23.87 5.31
C PRO A 325 -4.42 24.07 5.54
N LEU A 326 -5.10 23.16 6.25
CA LEU A 326 -6.52 23.30 6.57
C LEU A 326 -6.79 24.25 7.74
N HIS A 327 -5.77 24.63 8.52
CA HIS A 327 -5.87 25.49 9.70
C HIS A 327 -6.98 25.06 10.68
N GLU A 328 -7.17 23.75 10.82
CA GLU A 328 -8.22 23.18 11.67
C GLU A 328 -7.84 23.17 13.16
N SER A 329 -8.84 23.08 14.05
CA SER A 329 -8.57 22.96 15.48
C SER A 329 -7.98 21.59 15.86
N ALA A 330 -7.27 21.52 16.99
CA ALA A 330 -6.74 20.27 17.52
C ALA A 330 -7.82 19.21 17.75
N GLU A 331 -9.02 19.64 18.19
CA GLU A 331 -10.16 18.75 18.40
C GLU A 331 -10.72 18.21 17.07
N SER A 332 -10.70 19.02 15.99
CA SER A 332 -11.10 18.58 14.64
C SER A 332 -10.14 17.53 14.11
N LEU A 333 -8.83 17.78 14.24
CA LEU A 333 -7.79 16.82 13.87
C LEU A 333 -7.91 15.52 14.67
N ALA A 334 -8.10 15.60 15.99
CA ALA A 334 -8.26 14.43 16.86
C ALA A 334 -9.47 13.57 16.44
N ARG A 335 -10.62 14.21 16.13
CA ARG A 335 -11.79 13.49 15.62
C ARG A 335 -11.53 12.82 14.25
N ALA A 336 -10.79 13.47 13.38
CA ALA A 336 -10.44 12.91 12.08
C ALA A 336 -9.53 11.67 12.22
N ILE A 337 -8.53 11.74 13.11
CA ILE A 337 -7.63 10.63 13.42
C ILE A 337 -8.41 9.46 14.02
N GLU A 338 -9.28 9.72 14.99
CA GLU A 338 -10.08 8.68 15.62
C GLU A 338 -11.07 8.02 14.63
N SER A 339 -11.71 8.79 13.77
CA SER A 339 -12.56 8.27 12.71
C SER A 339 -11.76 7.39 11.74
N PHE A 340 -10.54 7.81 11.42
CA PHE A 340 -9.64 7.05 10.54
C PHE A 340 -9.18 5.74 11.19
N ARG A 341 -8.83 5.74 12.49
CA ARG A 341 -8.48 4.53 13.23
C ARG A 341 -9.58 3.47 13.19
N ARG A 342 -10.84 3.87 13.38
CA ARG A 342 -11.99 2.94 13.27
C ARG A 342 -12.13 2.36 11.87
N THR A 343 -11.93 3.18 10.85
CA THR A 343 -11.96 2.73 9.47
C THR A 343 -10.84 1.74 9.19
N LEU A 344 -9.63 2.04 9.67
CA LEU A 344 -8.46 1.18 9.53
C LEU A 344 -8.68 -0.18 10.19
N ALA A 345 -9.32 -0.21 11.37
CA ALA A 345 -9.70 -1.45 12.04
C ALA A 345 -10.72 -2.25 11.22
N ALA A 346 -11.75 -1.59 10.68
CA ALA A 346 -12.77 -2.24 9.86
C ALA A 346 -12.18 -2.81 8.56
N ASP A 347 -11.30 -2.07 7.88
CA ASP A 347 -10.60 -2.53 6.68
C ASP A 347 -9.70 -3.74 6.99
N THR A 348 -8.98 -3.71 8.11
CA THR A 348 -8.15 -4.84 8.55
C THR A 348 -8.99 -6.11 8.68
N VAL A 349 -10.12 -6.04 9.39
CA VAL A 349 -11.03 -7.17 9.58
C VAL A 349 -11.60 -7.66 8.25
N GLN A 350 -12.02 -6.75 7.38
CA GLN A 350 -12.52 -7.12 6.05
C GLN A 350 -11.44 -7.82 5.22
N ASN A 351 -10.23 -7.27 5.22
CA ASN A 351 -9.13 -7.80 4.42
C ASN A 351 -8.68 -9.17 4.95
N GLU A 352 -8.51 -9.31 6.25
CA GLU A 352 -8.03 -10.54 6.87
C GLU A 352 -9.07 -11.68 6.82
N TYR A 353 -10.33 -11.41 7.16
CA TYR A 353 -11.34 -12.46 7.36
C TYR A 353 -12.31 -12.62 6.19
N ILE A 354 -12.29 -11.74 5.19
CA ILE A 354 -13.20 -11.82 4.03
C ILE A 354 -12.44 -11.95 2.71
N LEU A 355 -11.39 -11.13 2.49
CA LEU A 355 -10.70 -11.13 1.21
C LEU A 355 -9.55 -12.14 1.16
N ARG A 356 -8.71 -12.18 2.19
CA ARG A 356 -7.54 -13.05 2.24
C ARG A 356 -7.89 -14.55 2.18
N PRO A 357 -8.97 -15.06 2.85
CA PRO A 357 -9.38 -16.46 2.70
C PRO A 357 -9.67 -16.87 1.25
N GLN A 358 -10.16 -15.96 0.40
CA GLN A 358 -10.37 -16.26 -1.02
C GLN A 358 -9.03 -16.42 -1.76
N ILE A 359 -8.01 -15.66 -1.35
CA ILE A 359 -6.66 -15.78 -1.90
C ILE A 359 -6.01 -17.09 -1.43
N HIS A 360 -6.16 -17.46 -0.16
CA HIS A 360 -5.70 -18.76 0.33
C HIS A 360 -6.34 -19.91 -0.45
N GLN A 361 -7.63 -19.80 -0.79
CA GLN A 361 -8.30 -20.81 -1.62
C GLN A 361 -7.65 -20.93 -3.01
N PHE A 362 -7.17 -19.82 -3.61
CA PHE A 362 -6.46 -19.90 -4.89
C PHE A 362 -5.17 -20.72 -4.79
N PHE A 363 -4.39 -20.52 -3.72
CA PHE A 363 -3.18 -21.31 -3.48
C PHE A 363 -3.48 -22.80 -3.25
N ILE A 364 -4.59 -23.13 -2.59
CA ILE A 364 -5.03 -24.51 -2.36
C ILE A 364 -5.44 -25.19 -3.67
N ASP A 365 -6.21 -24.47 -4.51
CA ASP A 365 -6.79 -25.01 -5.74
C ASP A 365 -5.78 -25.04 -6.91
N HIS A 366 -4.76 -24.19 -6.90
CA HIS A 366 -3.82 -23.99 -8.00
C HIS A 366 -2.35 -23.96 -7.53
N PRO A 367 -1.79 -25.11 -7.07
CA PRO A 367 -0.38 -25.18 -6.68
C PRO A 367 0.55 -24.74 -7.82
N GLY A 368 1.63 -24.03 -7.47
CA GLY A 368 2.62 -23.56 -8.44
C GLY A 368 2.14 -22.45 -9.39
N MET A 369 1.04 -21.77 -9.09
CA MET A 369 0.56 -20.66 -9.93
C MET A 369 1.56 -19.51 -9.99
N THR A 370 1.63 -18.86 -11.15
CA THR A 370 2.51 -17.71 -11.37
C THR A 370 1.91 -16.43 -10.80
N LEU A 371 2.76 -15.44 -10.50
CA LEU A 371 2.29 -14.12 -10.02
C LEU A 371 1.30 -13.44 -10.99
N PRO A 372 1.50 -13.41 -12.32
CA PRO A 372 0.52 -12.84 -13.24
C PRO A 372 -0.85 -13.52 -13.17
N TYR A 373 -0.88 -14.86 -13.08
CA TYR A 373 -2.13 -15.62 -12.97
C TYR A 373 -2.86 -15.32 -11.64
N LEU A 374 -2.15 -15.34 -10.51
CA LEU A 374 -2.73 -15.00 -9.21
C LEU A 374 -3.26 -13.57 -9.19
N ASN A 375 -2.47 -12.61 -9.70
CA ASN A 375 -2.83 -11.20 -9.70
C ASN A 375 -4.09 -10.95 -10.55
N GLU A 376 -4.20 -11.57 -11.72
CA GLU A 376 -5.40 -11.49 -12.56
C GLU A 376 -6.64 -11.97 -11.81
N ARG A 377 -6.55 -13.13 -11.14
CA ARG A 377 -7.66 -13.66 -10.35
C ARG A 377 -8.03 -12.77 -9.18
N VAL A 378 -7.04 -12.21 -8.48
CA VAL A 378 -7.29 -11.29 -7.37
C VAL A 378 -8.03 -10.03 -7.84
N TYR A 379 -7.59 -9.43 -8.94
CA TYR A 379 -8.27 -8.24 -9.46
C TYR A 379 -9.66 -8.55 -10.00
N THR A 380 -9.85 -9.70 -10.64
CA THR A 380 -11.13 -10.11 -11.22
C THR A 380 -12.13 -10.62 -10.17
N GLU A 381 -11.69 -11.53 -9.29
CA GLU A 381 -12.61 -12.27 -8.43
C GLU A 381 -12.69 -11.72 -6.98
N VAL A 382 -11.58 -11.14 -6.45
CA VAL A 382 -11.54 -10.61 -5.09
C VAL A 382 -11.84 -9.11 -5.06
N PHE A 383 -11.20 -8.35 -5.94
CA PHE A 383 -11.40 -6.90 -6.02
C PHE A 383 -12.54 -6.48 -6.95
N LEU A 384 -13.04 -7.39 -7.79
CA LEU A 384 -14.12 -7.17 -8.75
C LEU A 384 -13.83 -6.02 -9.73
N THR A 385 -12.58 -5.89 -10.11
CA THR A 385 -12.08 -4.87 -11.06
C THR A 385 -11.24 -5.53 -12.14
N PRO A 386 -11.84 -6.39 -12.99
CA PRO A 386 -11.13 -7.11 -14.04
C PRO A 386 -10.46 -6.12 -15.02
N ARG A 387 -9.38 -6.57 -15.64
CA ARG A 387 -8.60 -5.73 -16.56
C ARG A 387 -9.42 -5.31 -17.78
N GLU A 388 -10.36 -6.13 -18.20
CA GLU A 388 -11.25 -5.90 -19.34
C GLU A 388 -12.32 -4.83 -19.07
N ASP A 389 -12.62 -4.54 -17.78
CA ASP A 389 -13.50 -3.44 -17.44
C ASP A 389 -12.71 -2.11 -17.36
N PRO A 390 -12.81 -1.24 -18.38
CA PRO A 390 -12.12 0.02 -18.41
C PRO A 390 -12.63 1.01 -17.35
N TRP A 391 -13.83 0.75 -16.81
CA TRP A 391 -14.54 1.64 -15.88
C TRP A 391 -14.36 1.27 -14.40
N LEU A 392 -13.66 0.18 -14.10
CA LEU A 392 -13.44 -0.28 -12.71
C LEU A 392 -14.73 -0.47 -11.90
N GLY A 393 -15.81 -0.87 -12.56
CA GLY A 393 -17.11 -1.00 -11.94
C GLY A 393 -17.81 0.33 -11.61
N LEU A 394 -17.25 1.47 -12.00
CA LEU A 394 -17.82 2.79 -11.71
C LEU A 394 -18.92 3.21 -12.67
N ARG A 395 -19.06 2.52 -13.81
CA ARG A 395 -20.12 2.72 -14.78
C ARG A 395 -20.96 1.46 -14.89
N SER A 396 -22.28 1.62 -14.84
CA SER A 396 -23.24 0.55 -15.10
C SER A 396 -23.95 0.81 -16.43
N ASP A 397 -24.14 -0.22 -17.22
CA ASP A 397 -24.97 -0.22 -18.42
C ASP A 397 -26.48 -0.22 -18.10
N GLN A 398 -26.84 -0.47 -16.85
CA GLN A 398 -28.22 -0.48 -16.35
C GLN A 398 -28.66 0.87 -15.76
N THR A 399 -27.81 1.90 -15.80
CA THR A 399 -28.12 3.22 -15.23
C THR A 399 -28.39 4.21 -16.34
N PHE A 400 -29.52 4.88 -16.27
CA PHE A 400 -29.89 5.99 -17.17
C PHE A 400 -29.71 7.33 -16.43
N THR A 401 -28.86 8.20 -16.94
CA THR A 401 -28.49 9.48 -16.30
C THR A 401 -29.20 10.67 -16.93
N ALA A 402 -29.90 10.48 -18.05
CA ALA A 402 -30.45 11.53 -18.90
C ALA A 402 -29.41 12.50 -19.51
N LEU A 403 -28.14 12.17 -19.41
CA LEU A 403 -27.06 12.92 -20.05
C LEU A 403 -26.79 12.38 -21.46
N THR A 404 -26.36 13.26 -22.37
CA THR A 404 -25.89 12.83 -23.69
C THR A 404 -24.70 11.86 -23.50
N ALA A 405 -24.76 10.69 -24.17
CA ALA A 405 -23.78 9.60 -24.05
C ALA A 405 -23.53 9.18 -22.61
N GLU A 406 -24.54 9.27 -21.71
CA GLU A 406 -24.44 8.96 -20.29
C GLU A 406 -23.31 9.76 -19.58
N GLY A 407 -22.94 10.94 -20.10
CA GLY A 407 -21.85 11.76 -19.60
C GLY A 407 -20.45 11.23 -19.93
N VAL A 408 -20.34 10.25 -20.82
CA VAL A 408 -19.06 9.67 -21.23
C VAL A 408 -18.41 10.54 -22.30
N GLU A 409 -17.27 11.12 -21.99
CA GLU A 409 -16.39 11.78 -22.94
C GLU A 409 -15.17 10.91 -23.22
N GLN A 410 -14.93 10.58 -24.49
CA GLN A 410 -13.65 10.04 -24.91
C GLN A 410 -12.68 11.21 -25.11
N ARG A 411 -11.76 11.43 -24.19
CA ARG A 411 -10.61 12.30 -24.48
C ARG A 411 -9.87 11.70 -25.67
N ARG A 412 -9.87 12.39 -26.80
CA ARG A 412 -8.94 12.07 -27.89
C ARG A 412 -7.55 12.28 -27.33
N ASP A 413 -6.80 11.22 -27.19
CA ASP A 413 -5.41 11.27 -26.78
C ASP A 413 -4.65 12.20 -27.74
N THR A 414 -4.40 13.42 -27.30
CA THR A 414 -3.24 14.16 -27.78
C THR A 414 -2.05 13.57 -27.03
N LEU A 415 -1.57 12.42 -27.47
CA LEU A 415 -0.25 11.94 -27.07
C LEU A 415 0.76 13.01 -27.50
N PRO A 416 1.52 13.62 -26.58
CA PRO A 416 2.71 14.35 -26.99
C PRO A 416 3.64 13.29 -27.60
N GLY A 417 4.17 13.61 -28.77
CA GLY A 417 4.96 12.71 -29.58
C GLY A 417 6.07 12.01 -28.80
N ARG A 418 6.32 10.76 -29.24
CA ARG A 418 7.42 9.91 -28.81
C ARG A 418 8.76 10.60 -28.80
#